data_d8dd267be422b63cad5fa5c444105372
#
_entry.id   d8dd267be422b63cad5fa5c444105372
#
_cell.length_a   1.000
_cell.length_b   1.000
_cell.length_c   1.000
_cell.angle_alpha   90.00
_cell.angle_beta   90.00
_cell.angle_gamma   90.00
#
_symmetry.space_group_name_H-M   'P 1'
#
loop_
_entity.id
_entity.type
_entity.pdbx_description
1 polymer ?
#
loop_
_entity_poly.entity_id
_entity_poly.type
_entity_poly.pdbx_seq_one_letter_code
_entity_poly.pdbx_strand_id
1 'polypeptide(L)'
;MDMNTIETVLRTTDPADFRDGDAWLAGGTVLFSYGSYAFGLEPLRRLLDLGDAGWPAITVTDNGIELAATCTVAELYALPGSAGVAGRNWPGLDLFRPCCDSFVASFKIWNMSTVGGNLCTSLPAGPMISLCAGLEGVATILGPGGTSRLVPVAEFVTGDARNCLAPGELLRSIHLPASALASRVAFRRLSLSNLGRSGVLLTGRLREHTGGNDAGANRFVLTVTAATKRPVQLRFDALPDADGLAAAITDAIPESLYHNDIHGLPQWRKDMTYRLAEELRTELGAPSGPDAGVPVSGDFWPPAAQAASGSAAPTAVNEGKA
;
A
#
# COMPACT_ATOMS: atom_id res chain seq x y z
N MET A 1 -24.23 4.48 9.71
CA MET A 1 -23.53 4.37 10.98
C MET A 1 -23.91 5.56 11.85
N ASP A 2 -24.01 5.31 13.13
CA ASP A 2 -24.37 6.32 14.11
C ASP A 2 -23.10 6.88 14.76
N MET A 3 -22.83 8.17 14.55
CA MET A 3 -21.70 8.93 15.11
C MET A 3 -22.20 9.88 16.22
N ASN A 4 -23.33 9.57 16.86
CA ASN A 4 -23.97 10.40 17.86
C ASN A 4 -23.17 10.54 19.17
N THR A 5 -22.11 9.73 19.34
CA THR A 5 -21.19 9.85 20.48
C THR A 5 -20.11 10.91 20.29
N ILE A 6 -19.94 11.43 19.05
CA ILE A 6 -18.93 12.47 18.79
C ILE A 6 -19.43 13.83 19.30
N GLU A 7 -18.70 14.37 20.24
CA GLU A 7 -19.01 15.66 20.89
C GLU A 7 -18.28 16.82 20.17
N THR A 8 -17.08 16.54 19.61
CA THR A 8 -16.22 17.60 19.04
C THR A 8 -15.34 17.06 17.92
N VAL A 9 -15.08 17.91 16.94
CA VAL A 9 -14.03 17.71 15.92
C VAL A 9 -12.98 18.81 16.11
N LEU A 10 -11.74 18.41 16.35
CA LEU A 10 -10.61 19.33 16.53
C LEU A 10 -9.66 19.19 15.34
N ARG A 11 -9.33 20.27 14.67
CA ARG A 11 -8.30 20.31 13.62
C ARG A 11 -6.94 20.47 14.27
N THR A 12 -6.14 19.43 14.22
CA THR A 12 -4.81 19.41 14.82
C THR A 12 -3.93 18.32 14.23
N THR A 13 -2.63 18.54 14.29
CA THR A 13 -1.60 17.54 13.99
C THR A 13 -0.68 17.31 15.19
N ASP A 14 -1.00 17.89 16.33
CA ASP A 14 -0.19 17.77 17.54
C ASP A 14 -0.63 16.55 18.37
N PRO A 15 0.26 15.54 18.54
CA PRO A 15 -0.02 14.40 19.40
C PRO A 15 -0.34 14.76 20.86
N ALA A 16 0.07 15.92 21.35
CA ALA A 16 -0.22 16.39 22.69
C ALA A 16 -1.72 16.69 22.91
N ASP A 17 -2.48 16.90 21.84
CA ASP A 17 -3.93 17.12 21.92
C ASP A 17 -4.72 15.82 22.13
N PHE A 18 -4.11 14.66 21.92
CA PHE A 18 -4.77 13.36 21.99
C PHE A 18 -5.17 13.01 23.43
N ARG A 19 -6.40 12.51 23.61
CA ARG A 19 -6.98 12.05 24.89
C ARG A 19 -7.67 10.69 24.69
N ASP A 20 -7.95 10.02 25.76
CA ASP A 20 -8.76 8.80 25.74
C ASP A 20 -10.14 9.06 25.11
N GLY A 21 -10.55 8.19 24.20
CA GLY A 21 -11.77 8.33 23.42
C GLY A 21 -11.63 9.16 22.13
N ASP A 22 -10.43 9.62 21.80
CA ASP A 22 -10.14 10.29 20.53
C ASP A 22 -9.78 9.31 19.41
N ALA A 23 -10.01 9.75 18.17
CA ALA A 23 -9.47 9.10 16.99
C ALA A 23 -8.91 10.12 16.00
N TRP A 24 -7.75 9.81 15.40
CA TRP A 24 -7.22 10.57 14.29
C TRP A 24 -8.09 10.37 13.05
N LEU A 25 -8.52 11.46 12.43
CA LEU A 25 -9.34 11.47 11.22
C LEU A 25 -8.53 11.95 10.03
N ALA A 26 -8.22 11.03 9.12
CA ALA A 26 -7.72 11.33 7.78
C ALA A 26 -8.89 11.26 6.76
N GLY A 27 -8.93 10.26 5.89
CA GLY A 27 -10.04 10.12 4.92
C GLY A 27 -11.38 9.62 5.48
N GLY A 28 -11.43 9.11 6.70
CA GLY A 28 -12.66 8.71 7.40
C GLY A 28 -13.39 7.49 6.85
N THR A 29 -12.96 6.90 5.73
CA THR A 29 -13.73 5.87 5.00
C THR A 29 -13.96 4.59 5.80
N VAL A 30 -13.05 4.21 6.68
CA VAL A 30 -13.25 3.11 7.64
C VAL A 30 -13.94 3.60 8.89
N LEU A 31 -13.48 4.70 9.45
CA LEU A 31 -14.00 5.27 10.69
C LEU A 31 -15.52 5.56 10.59
N PHE A 32 -15.97 6.18 9.49
CA PHE A 32 -17.38 6.46 9.26
C PHE A 32 -18.19 5.23 8.79
N SER A 33 -17.54 4.16 8.30
CA SER A 33 -18.24 2.95 7.89
C SER A 33 -18.48 1.97 9.04
N TYR A 34 -17.56 1.87 9.97
CA TYR A 34 -17.59 0.85 11.03
C TYR A 34 -17.66 1.46 12.43
N GLY A 35 -17.24 2.72 12.62
CA GLY A 35 -17.18 3.36 13.92
C GLY A 35 -16.26 2.66 14.91
N SER A 36 -16.49 2.91 16.20
CA SER A 36 -15.76 2.27 17.29
C SER A 36 -15.96 0.75 17.35
N TYR A 37 -17.08 0.24 16.83
CA TYR A 37 -17.39 -1.19 16.87
C TYR A 37 -16.45 -2.05 16.06
N ALA A 38 -15.89 -1.55 14.95
CA ALA A 38 -15.01 -2.33 14.08
C ALA A 38 -13.74 -2.81 14.79
N PHE A 39 -13.31 -2.11 15.82
CA PHE A 39 -12.01 -2.34 16.47
C PHE A 39 -12.17 -2.67 17.96
N GLY A 40 -13.41 -2.93 18.43
CA GLY A 40 -13.69 -3.22 19.84
C GLY A 40 -13.32 -2.05 20.78
N LEU A 41 -13.31 -0.82 20.26
CA LEU A 41 -12.98 0.37 21.01
C LEU A 41 -14.23 0.88 21.75
N GLU A 42 -13.99 1.56 22.87
CA GLU A 42 -15.00 2.38 23.53
C GLU A 42 -15.58 3.41 22.57
N PRO A 43 -16.81 3.91 22.80
CA PRO A 43 -17.40 4.92 21.94
C PRO A 43 -16.49 6.12 21.77
N LEU A 44 -16.22 6.49 20.53
CA LEU A 44 -15.41 7.67 20.22
C LEU A 44 -16.13 8.93 20.69
N ARG A 45 -15.38 9.85 21.28
CA ARG A 45 -15.88 11.13 21.81
C ARG A 45 -15.46 12.30 20.95
N ARG A 46 -14.24 12.24 20.39
CA ARG A 46 -13.67 13.35 19.64
C ARG A 46 -12.89 12.85 18.44
N LEU A 47 -12.99 13.60 17.33
CA LEU A 47 -12.18 13.37 16.15
C LEU A 47 -11.09 14.43 16.03
N LEU A 48 -9.85 14.01 15.83
CA LEU A 48 -8.71 14.85 15.55
C LEU A 48 -8.49 14.88 14.03
N ASP A 49 -8.98 15.96 13.39
CA ASP A 49 -9.04 16.09 11.94
C ASP A 49 -7.71 16.56 11.36
N LEU A 50 -7.14 15.76 10.46
CA LEU A 50 -5.90 16.03 9.74
C LEU A 50 -6.12 16.80 8.43
N GLY A 51 -7.35 17.21 8.10
CA GLY A 51 -7.69 17.84 6.83
C GLY A 51 -6.89 19.13 6.55
N ASP A 52 -6.55 19.89 7.59
CA ASP A 52 -5.77 21.13 7.49
C ASP A 52 -4.26 20.93 7.85
N ALA A 53 -3.76 19.70 7.82
CA ALA A 53 -2.37 19.41 8.17
C ALA A 53 -1.34 20.15 7.31
N GLY A 54 -1.74 20.60 6.11
CA GLY A 54 -0.86 21.30 5.17
C GLY A 54 0.31 20.46 4.67
N TRP A 55 0.26 19.16 4.84
CA TRP A 55 1.31 18.23 4.40
C TRP A 55 1.22 18.03 2.89
N PRO A 56 2.31 18.26 2.12
CA PRO A 56 2.35 17.84 0.73
C PRO A 56 2.02 16.34 0.63
N ALA A 57 1.02 15.98 -0.17
CA ALA A 57 0.58 14.59 -0.29
C ALA A 57 1.73 13.67 -0.71
N ILE A 58 2.54 14.13 -1.67
CA ILE A 58 3.68 13.40 -2.23
C ILE A 58 4.86 14.38 -2.42
N THR A 59 6.02 14.01 -1.89
CA THR A 59 7.28 14.74 -2.14
C THR A 59 8.27 13.79 -2.79
N VAL A 60 8.80 14.17 -3.95
CA VAL A 60 9.78 13.37 -4.70
C VAL A 60 11.14 14.05 -4.63
N THR A 61 12.15 13.31 -4.20
CA THR A 61 13.56 13.74 -4.11
C THR A 61 14.48 12.69 -4.72
N ASP A 62 15.78 12.95 -4.75
CA ASP A 62 16.76 11.96 -5.19
C ASP A 62 16.90 10.79 -4.18
N ASN A 63 16.52 11.00 -2.92
CA ASN A 63 16.54 9.98 -1.88
C ASN A 63 15.32 9.04 -1.94
N GLY A 64 14.27 9.38 -2.70
CA GLY A 64 13.05 8.58 -2.82
C GLY A 64 11.78 9.41 -2.83
N ILE A 65 10.70 8.78 -2.42
CA ILE A 65 9.36 9.36 -2.37
C ILE A 65 8.88 9.39 -0.93
N GLU A 66 8.46 10.56 -0.47
CA GLU A 66 7.76 10.73 0.81
C GLU A 66 6.27 10.85 0.55
N LEU A 67 5.49 9.94 1.14
CA LEU A 67 4.03 9.95 1.10
C LEU A 67 3.51 10.47 2.45
N ALA A 68 2.75 11.56 2.46
CA ALA A 68 2.05 11.97 3.68
C ALA A 68 1.01 10.90 4.09
N ALA A 69 0.73 10.76 5.38
CA ALA A 69 -0.34 9.88 5.82
C ALA A 69 -1.70 10.27 5.26
N THR A 70 -1.88 11.54 4.92
CA THR A 70 -3.08 12.10 4.28
C THR A 70 -3.11 11.95 2.77
N CYS A 71 -2.03 11.46 2.12
CA CYS A 71 -2.01 11.17 0.68
C CYS A 71 -3.14 10.20 0.32
N THR A 72 -3.99 10.59 -0.63
CA THR A 72 -5.12 9.75 -1.07
C THR A 72 -4.66 8.63 -2.01
N VAL A 73 -5.45 7.56 -2.09
CA VAL A 73 -5.20 6.47 -3.05
C VAL A 73 -5.24 6.99 -4.48
N ALA A 74 -6.10 7.97 -4.79
CA ALA A 74 -6.20 8.59 -6.12
C ALA A 74 -4.93 9.36 -6.50
N GLU A 75 -4.36 10.16 -5.58
CA GLU A 75 -3.09 10.87 -5.80
C GLU A 75 -1.94 9.88 -6.02
N LEU A 76 -1.90 8.82 -5.19
CA LEU A 76 -0.89 7.78 -5.32
C LEU A 76 -0.98 7.04 -6.65
N TYR A 77 -2.18 6.71 -7.12
CA TYR A 77 -2.42 6.06 -8.42
C TYR A 77 -1.92 6.89 -9.60
N ALA A 78 -2.06 8.21 -9.51
CA ALA A 78 -1.65 9.15 -10.55
C ALA A 78 -0.13 9.35 -10.61
N LEU A 79 0.59 9.10 -9.53
CA LEU A 79 2.02 9.43 -9.39
C LEU A 79 2.92 8.86 -10.51
N PRO A 80 2.81 7.58 -10.95
CA PRO A 80 3.70 7.05 -11.99
C PRO A 80 3.62 7.78 -13.33
N GLY A 81 2.51 8.47 -13.60
CA GLY A 81 2.34 9.29 -14.79
C GLY A 81 2.69 10.78 -14.60
N SER A 82 3.16 11.18 -13.44
CA SER A 82 3.41 12.59 -13.12
C SER A 82 4.79 13.08 -13.57
N ALA A 83 4.91 14.38 -13.80
CA ALA A 83 6.20 15.02 -14.10
C ALA A 83 7.23 14.87 -12.96
N GLY A 84 6.79 14.70 -11.73
CA GLY A 84 7.67 14.57 -10.56
C GLY A 84 8.57 13.34 -10.58
N VAL A 85 8.15 12.27 -11.26
CA VAL A 85 8.93 11.03 -11.40
C VAL A 85 9.42 10.80 -12.83
N ALA A 86 9.07 11.68 -13.77
CA ALA A 86 9.49 11.58 -15.16
C ALA A 86 11.02 11.58 -15.29
N GLY A 87 11.55 10.67 -16.11
CA GLY A 87 12.98 10.53 -16.34
C GLY A 87 13.76 9.83 -15.21
N ARG A 88 13.11 9.44 -14.12
CA ARG A 88 13.75 8.62 -13.08
C ARG A 88 13.76 7.16 -13.49
N ASN A 89 14.90 6.49 -13.32
CA ASN A 89 14.99 5.05 -13.53
C ASN A 89 14.51 4.31 -12.26
N TRP A 90 13.19 4.28 -12.05
CA TRP A 90 12.53 3.68 -10.89
C TRP A 90 11.49 2.63 -11.31
N PRO A 91 11.91 1.42 -11.70
CA PRO A 91 10.97 0.33 -12.01
C PRO A 91 10.01 0.00 -10.87
N GLY A 92 10.38 0.29 -9.61
CA GLY A 92 9.51 0.14 -8.45
C GLY A 92 8.17 0.89 -8.55
N LEU A 93 8.06 1.91 -9.42
CA LEU A 93 6.81 2.60 -9.71
C LEU A 93 5.75 1.67 -10.34
N ASP A 94 6.16 0.56 -10.95
CA ASP A 94 5.24 -0.42 -11.55
C ASP A 94 4.38 -1.15 -10.49
N LEU A 95 4.73 -1.08 -9.20
CA LEU A 95 3.90 -1.61 -8.11
C LEU A 95 2.73 -0.69 -7.73
N PHE A 96 2.80 0.61 -8.04
CA PHE A 96 1.82 1.58 -7.53
C PHE A 96 0.41 1.29 -8.01
N ARG A 97 0.22 1.19 -9.32
CA ARG A 97 -1.10 0.95 -9.91
C ARG A 97 -1.69 -0.40 -9.51
N PRO A 98 -1.01 -1.55 -9.67
CA PRO A 98 -1.60 -2.83 -9.27
C PRO A 98 -1.90 -2.93 -7.78
N CYS A 99 -1.12 -2.28 -6.92
CA CYS A 99 -1.47 -2.18 -5.49
C CYS A 99 -2.72 -1.31 -5.28
N CYS A 100 -2.82 -0.14 -5.92
CA CYS A 100 -4.02 0.70 -5.82
C CYS A 100 -5.26 -0.02 -6.37
N ASP A 101 -5.16 -0.71 -7.52
CA ASP A 101 -6.25 -1.50 -8.11
C ASP A 101 -6.73 -2.63 -7.18
N SER A 102 -5.83 -3.13 -6.32
CA SER A 102 -6.16 -4.11 -5.28
C SER A 102 -7.02 -3.51 -4.16
N PHE A 103 -7.10 -2.18 -4.08
CA PHE A 103 -8.05 -1.47 -3.22
C PHE A 103 -9.41 -1.40 -3.91
N VAL A 104 -10.16 -2.48 -3.82
CA VAL A 104 -11.44 -2.67 -4.50
C VAL A 104 -12.49 -1.72 -3.93
N ALA A 105 -12.55 -0.52 -4.46
CA ALA A 105 -13.46 0.54 -4.03
C ALA A 105 -13.80 1.48 -5.19
N SER A 106 -14.87 2.26 -5.06
CA SER A 106 -15.26 3.25 -6.06
C SER A 106 -14.26 4.43 -6.07
N PHE A 107 -14.25 5.19 -7.19
CA PHE A 107 -13.42 6.40 -7.32
C PHE A 107 -13.69 7.42 -6.19
N LYS A 108 -14.92 7.50 -5.68
CA LYS A 108 -15.26 8.37 -4.54
C LYS A 108 -14.47 7.99 -3.29
N ILE A 109 -14.39 6.69 -3.03
CA ILE A 109 -13.61 6.17 -1.91
C ILE A 109 -12.12 6.40 -2.14
N TRP A 110 -11.61 6.22 -3.36
CA TRP A 110 -10.21 6.49 -3.69
C TRP A 110 -9.79 7.94 -3.45
N ASN A 111 -10.70 8.90 -3.69
CA ASN A 111 -10.46 10.32 -3.42
C ASN A 111 -10.51 10.68 -1.92
N MET A 112 -10.97 9.77 -1.07
CA MET A 112 -11.10 9.98 0.38
C MET A 112 -10.12 9.12 1.19
N SER A 113 -9.97 7.84 0.81
CA SER A 113 -9.09 6.91 1.51
C SER A 113 -7.65 7.32 1.36
N THR A 114 -6.90 7.27 2.47
CA THR A 114 -5.51 7.70 2.50
C THR A 114 -4.55 6.52 2.71
N VAL A 115 -3.30 6.72 2.30
CA VAL A 115 -2.22 5.75 2.53
C VAL A 115 -2.07 5.48 4.02
N GLY A 116 -1.97 6.53 4.83
CA GLY A 116 -1.83 6.40 6.28
C GLY A 116 -3.05 5.74 6.92
N GLY A 117 -4.27 6.11 6.49
CA GLY A 117 -5.50 5.47 6.98
C GLY A 117 -5.53 3.97 6.70
N ASN A 118 -5.07 3.53 5.51
CA ASN A 118 -4.99 2.10 5.17
C ASN A 118 -3.95 1.37 6.04
N LEU A 119 -2.77 1.97 6.26
CA LEU A 119 -1.76 1.41 7.16
C LEU A 119 -2.28 1.29 8.60
N CYS A 120 -2.87 2.37 9.15
CA CYS A 120 -3.38 2.40 10.52
C CYS A 120 -4.57 1.45 10.74
N THR A 121 -5.39 1.21 9.70
CA THR A 121 -6.45 0.20 9.75
C THR A 121 -5.87 -1.22 9.87
N SER A 122 -4.67 -1.45 9.34
CA SER A 122 -3.87 -2.67 9.52
C SER A 122 -4.56 -3.99 9.13
N LEU A 123 -5.48 -3.93 8.17
CA LEU A 123 -6.10 -5.17 7.65
C LEU A 123 -5.07 -5.97 6.84
N PRO A 124 -5.06 -7.31 6.94
CA PRO A 124 -4.15 -8.19 6.18
C PRO A 124 -4.11 -7.90 4.69
N ALA A 125 -5.26 -7.60 4.10
CA ALA A 125 -5.42 -7.29 2.68
C ALA A 125 -5.25 -5.79 2.35
N GLY A 126 -4.67 -4.99 3.25
CA GLY A 126 -4.41 -3.56 3.03
C GLY A 126 -3.42 -3.33 1.89
N PRO A 127 -3.85 -2.83 0.72
CA PRO A 127 -2.96 -2.76 -0.44
C PRO A 127 -1.88 -1.67 -0.31
N MET A 128 -2.12 -0.62 0.47
CA MET A 128 -1.08 0.37 0.77
C MET A 128 -0.01 -0.20 1.69
N ILE A 129 -0.39 -1.14 2.57
CA ILE A 129 0.56 -1.93 3.37
C ILE A 129 1.45 -2.74 2.43
N SER A 130 0.85 -3.41 1.44
CA SER A 130 1.58 -4.25 0.46
C SER A 130 2.57 -3.43 -0.35
N LEU A 131 2.15 -2.27 -0.86
CA LEU A 131 3.00 -1.36 -1.63
C LEU A 131 4.16 -0.84 -0.78
N CYS A 132 3.83 -0.26 0.38
CA CYS A 132 4.85 0.39 1.21
C CYS A 132 5.83 -0.62 1.81
N ALA A 133 5.36 -1.80 2.26
CA ALA A 133 6.25 -2.86 2.72
C ALA A 133 7.10 -3.42 1.56
N GLY A 134 6.51 -3.67 0.38
CA GLY A 134 7.21 -4.17 -0.81
C GLY A 134 8.33 -3.26 -1.28
N LEU A 135 8.20 -1.96 -1.09
CA LEU A 135 9.20 -0.94 -1.41
C LEU A 135 10.04 -0.49 -0.19
N GLU A 136 10.14 -1.32 0.84
CA GLU A 136 10.94 -1.03 2.05
C GLU A 136 10.58 0.31 2.70
N GLY A 137 9.31 0.67 2.67
CA GLY A 137 8.82 1.92 3.24
C GLY A 137 9.12 2.03 4.73
N VAL A 138 9.50 3.24 5.15
CA VAL A 138 9.76 3.59 6.55
C VAL A 138 8.75 4.62 7.00
N ALA A 139 7.96 4.28 8.00
CA ALA A 139 6.96 5.15 8.61
C ALA A 139 7.61 6.13 9.59
N THR A 140 7.27 7.41 9.49
CA THR A 140 7.58 8.43 10.48
C THR A 140 6.38 8.58 11.41
N ILE A 141 6.58 8.33 12.70
CA ILE A 141 5.56 8.39 13.73
C ILE A 141 5.89 9.57 14.65
N LEU A 142 4.90 10.45 14.85
CA LEU A 142 4.98 11.54 15.82
C LEU A 142 4.34 11.10 17.13
N GLY A 143 4.96 11.44 18.23
CA GLY A 143 4.47 11.18 19.57
C GLY A 143 4.31 12.46 20.42
N PRO A 144 3.60 12.37 21.54
CA PRO A 144 3.46 13.48 22.46
C PRO A 144 4.81 14.08 22.89
N GLY A 145 4.81 15.37 23.19
CA GLY A 145 6.04 16.08 23.61
C GLY A 145 7.06 16.31 22.50
N GLY A 146 6.64 16.29 21.22
CA GLY A 146 7.50 16.53 20.07
C GLY A 146 8.44 15.37 19.74
N THR A 147 8.18 14.17 20.28
CA THR A 147 8.97 12.98 19.97
C THR A 147 8.65 12.46 18.57
N SER A 148 9.62 11.79 17.94
CA SER A 148 9.41 11.10 16.69
C SER A 148 10.24 9.82 16.62
N ARG A 149 9.73 8.82 15.89
CA ARG A 149 10.43 7.56 15.64
C ARG A 149 10.17 7.04 14.24
N LEU A 150 11.12 6.27 13.73
CA LEU A 150 11.04 5.61 12.43
C LEU A 150 10.76 4.12 12.62
N VAL A 151 9.84 3.57 11.82
CA VAL A 151 9.49 2.15 11.86
C VAL A 151 9.35 1.61 10.43
N PRO A 152 10.03 0.52 10.07
CA PRO A 152 9.77 -0.15 8.80
C PRO A 152 8.29 -0.53 8.67
N VAL A 153 7.69 -0.31 7.50
CA VAL A 153 6.25 -0.62 7.31
C VAL A 153 5.95 -2.11 7.54
N ALA A 154 6.91 -2.98 7.23
CA ALA A 154 6.78 -4.41 7.51
C ALA A 154 6.65 -4.74 9.02
N GLU A 155 7.12 -3.86 9.90
CA GLU A 155 7.06 -3.97 11.36
C GLU A 155 5.94 -3.09 11.95
N PHE A 156 5.44 -2.11 11.19
CA PHE A 156 4.37 -1.23 11.63
C PHE A 156 3.07 -2.01 11.88
N VAL A 157 2.71 -2.91 10.95
CA VAL A 157 1.54 -3.79 11.10
C VAL A 157 1.95 -5.04 11.86
N THR A 158 1.41 -5.23 13.06
CA THR A 158 1.79 -6.31 13.98
C THR A 158 0.82 -7.50 13.94
N GLY A 159 -0.36 -7.32 13.33
CA GLY A 159 -1.40 -8.35 13.21
C GLY A 159 -2.64 -7.82 12.52
N ASP A 160 -3.68 -8.65 12.42
CA ASP A 160 -4.97 -8.25 11.87
C ASP A 160 -5.58 -7.13 12.72
N ALA A 161 -5.86 -5.99 12.08
CA ALA A 161 -6.31 -4.75 12.69
C ALA A 161 -5.43 -4.28 13.88
N ARG A 162 -4.12 -4.57 13.84
CA ARG A 162 -3.17 -4.21 14.89
C ARG A 162 -1.91 -3.60 14.29
N ASN A 163 -1.45 -2.52 14.90
CA ASN A 163 -0.20 -1.84 14.54
C ASN A 163 0.61 -1.46 15.80
N CYS A 164 1.76 -0.86 15.58
CA CYS A 164 2.72 -0.52 16.62
C CYS A 164 2.50 0.88 17.23
N LEU A 165 1.45 1.61 16.85
CA LEU A 165 1.17 2.92 17.42
C LEU A 165 0.77 2.81 18.89
N ALA A 166 1.42 3.59 19.74
CA ALA A 166 0.98 3.80 21.11
C ALA A 166 -0.19 4.83 21.15
N PRO A 167 -0.98 4.85 22.23
CA PRO A 167 -2.02 5.87 22.41
C PRO A 167 -1.43 7.29 22.23
N GLY A 168 -2.10 8.10 21.41
CA GLY A 168 -1.67 9.46 21.10
C GLY A 168 -0.62 9.59 19.99
N GLU A 169 0.02 8.51 19.56
CA GLU A 169 0.92 8.56 18.41
C GLU A 169 0.16 8.79 17.10
N LEU A 170 0.79 9.48 16.17
CA LEU A 170 0.27 9.84 14.85
C LEU A 170 1.24 9.40 13.75
N LEU A 171 0.75 8.63 12.80
CA LEU A 171 1.49 8.36 11.57
C LEU A 171 1.55 9.66 10.73
N ARG A 172 2.77 10.17 10.53
CA ARG A 172 3.01 11.41 9.77
C ARG A 172 3.18 11.17 8.27
N SER A 173 4.03 10.20 7.93
CA SER A 173 4.42 9.94 6.54
C SER A 173 5.08 8.59 6.39
N ILE A 174 5.27 8.16 5.14
CA ILE A 174 6.00 6.96 4.76
C ILE A 174 7.05 7.36 3.71
N HIS A 175 8.31 7.08 3.99
CA HIS A 175 9.41 7.24 3.05
C HIS A 175 9.65 5.96 2.27
N LEU A 176 9.61 6.01 0.93
CA LEU A 176 9.97 4.93 0.02
C LEU A 176 11.37 5.23 -0.55
N PRO A 177 12.42 4.47 -0.18
CA PRO A 177 13.79 4.81 -0.54
C PRO A 177 14.06 4.61 -2.03
N ALA A 178 14.87 5.50 -2.62
CA ALA A 178 15.27 5.44 -4.02
C ALA A 178 15.91 4.09 -4.41
N SER A 179 16.63 3.46 -3.48
CA SER A 179 17.24 2.13 -3.68
C SER A 179 16.22 1.02 -3.91
N ALA A 180 15.06 1.08 -3.24
CA ALA A 180 13.96 0.14 -3.48
C ALA A 180 13.23 0.48 -4.78
N LEU A 181 12.99 1.76 -5.05
CA LEU A 181 12.35 2.23 -6.27
C LEU A 181 13.16 1.91 -7.53
N ALA A 182 14.50 1.90 -7.46
CA ALA A 182 15.38 1.56 -8.56
C ALA A 182 15.48 0.04 -8.85
N SER A 183 14.84 -0.79 -8.04
CA SER A 183 14.86 -2.26 -8.23
C SER A 183 13.79 -2.70 -9.24
N ARG A 184 14.07 -3.80 -9.98
CA ARG A 184 13.02 -4.51 -10.71
C ARG A 184 12.01 -5.07 -9.73
N VAL A 185 10.75 -5.03 -10.12
CA VAL A 185 9.65 -5.49 -9.27
C VAL A 185 8.71 -6.42 -10.03
N ALA A 186 8.01 -7.27 -9.29
CA ALA A 186 6.94 -8.09 -9.81
C ALA A 186 5.81 -8.18 -8.78
N PHE A 187 4.61 -8.41 -9.25
CA PHE A 187 3.38 -8.37 -8.45
C PHE A 187 2.51 -9.59 -8.73
N ARG A 188 1.98 -10.21 -7.69
CA ARG A 188 0.98 -11.28 -7.81
C ARG A 188 -0.13 -11.08 -6.78
N ARG A 189 -1.36 -11.29 -7.23
CA ARG A 189 -2.55 -11.19 -6.40
C ARG A 189 -3.57 -12.27 -6.77
N LEU A 190 -4.19 -12.88 -5.77
CA LEU A 190 -5.36 -13.74 -5.93
C LEU A 190 -6.47 -13.36 -4.97
N SER A 191 -7.70 -13.50 -5.45
CA SER A 191 -8.94 -13.36 -4.68
C SER A 191 -9.95 -14.42 -5.15
N LEU A 192 -10.94 -14.71 -4.31
CA LEU A 192 -11.97 -15.72 -4.63
C LEU A 192 -12.95 -15.26 -5.74
N SER A 193 -12.97 -13.97 -6.05
CA SER A 193 -13.75 -13.41 -7.15
C SER A 193 -13.02 -12.22 -7.77
N ASN A 194 -13.34 -11.83 -9.00
CA ASN A 194 -12.63 -10.79 -9.77
C ASN A 194 -12.50 -9.45 -9.02
N LEU A 195 -13.56 -9.04 -8.33
CA LEU A 195 -13.61 -7.83 -7.52
C LEU A 195 -13.60 -8.15 -6.01
N GLY A 196 -13.06 -9.31 -5.64
CA GLY A 196 -12.95 -9.73 -4.24
C GLY A 196 -11.76 -9.07 -3.54
N ARG A 197 -11.84 -8.99 -2.21
CA ARG A 197 -10.68 -8.65 -1.37
C ARG A 197 -9.55 -9.66 -1.62
N SER A 198 -8.31 -9.18 -1.64
CA SER A 198 -7.14 -10.04 -1.81
C SER A 198 -7.07 -11.12 -0.74
N GLY A 199 -7.04 -12.38 -1.15
CA GLY A 199 -6.74 -13.52 -0.29
C GLY A 199 -5.23 -13.73 -0.16
N VAL A 200 -4.48 -13.47 -1.24
CA VAL A 200 -3.02 -13.53 -1.29
C VAL A 200 -2.54 -12.37 -2.14
N LEU A 201 -1.52 -11.63 -1.67
CA LEU A 201 -0.85 -10.60 -2.43
C LEU A 201 0.64 -10.65 -2.11
N LEU A 202 1.45 -10.80 -3.14
CA LEU A 202 2.89 -10.85 -3.05
C LEU A 202 3.53 -9.79 -3.94
N THR A 203 4.60 -9.18 -3.45
CA THR A 203 5.50 -8.36 -4.25
C THR A 203 6.90 -8.93 -4.19
N GLY A 204 7.53 -9.07 -5.35
CA GLY A 204 8.95 -9.41 -5.47
C GLY A 204 9.75 -8.18 -5.87
N ARG A 205 10.96 -8.04 -5.33
CA ARG A 205 11.89 -6.97 -5.68
C ARG A 205 13.28 -7.55 -5.87
N LEU A 206 13.88 -7.29 -7.03
CA LEU A 206 15.23 -7.71 -7.36
C LEU A 206 16.09 -6.49 -7.69
N ARG A 207 17.16 -6.29 -6.91
CA ARG A 207 18.17 -5.27 -7.19
C ARG A 207 19.16 -5.82 -8.20
N GLU A 208 19.39 -5.07 -9.27
CA GLU A 208 20.45 -5.42 -10.22
C GLU A 208 21.83 -5.06 -9.65
N HIS A 209 22.84 -5.83 -10.03
CA HIS A 209 24.22 -5.60 -9.61
C HIS A 209 24.78 -4.38 -10.36
N THR A 210 25.01 -3.28 -9.67
CA THR A 210 25.52 -2.03 -10.26
C THR A 210 27.06 -1.89 -10.19
N GLY A 211 27.78 -2.97 -9.87
CA GLY A 211 29.25 -2.99 -9.91
C GLY A 211 29.97 -2.21 -8.80
N GLY A 212 29.30 -1.88 -7.72
CA GLY A 212 29.87 -1.23 -6.53
C GLY A 212 30.04 -2.20 -5.36
N ASN A 213 30.56 -1.69 -4.24
CA ASN A 213 30.78 -2.45 -3.01
C ASN A 213 29.43 -2.66 -2.27
N ASP A 214 28.46 -3.29 -2.95
CA ASP A 214 27.11 -3.61 -2.44
C ASP A 214 27.11 -4.84 -1.51
N ALA A 215 28.25 -5.15 -0.90
CA ALA A 215 28.38 -6.22 0.08
C ALA A 215 27.46 -5.95 1.27
N GLY A 216 26.39 -6.72 1.42
CA GLY A 216 25.44 -6.67 2.52
C GLY A 216 24.04 -6.11 2.19
N ALA A 217 23.76 -5.71 0.96
CA ALA A 217 22.40 -5.32 0.57
C ALA A 217 21.63 -6.53 0.02
N ASN A 218 20.50 -6.86 0.63
CA ASN A 218 19.60 -7.93 0.15
C ASN A 218 19.25 -7.69 -1.33
N ARG A 219 19.60 -8.65 -2.18
CA ARG A 219 19.40 -8.55 -3.62
C ARG A 219 17.99 -8.91 -4.03
N PHE A 220 17.39 -9.93 -3.43
CA PHE A 220 16.02 -10.32 -3.66
C PHE A 220 15.21 -10.19 -2.36
N VAL A 221 14.06 -9.56 -2.44
CA VAL A 221 13.12 -9.44 -1.33
C VAL A 221 11.74 -9.87 -1.81
N LEU A 222 11.18 -10.89 -1.15
CA LEU A 222 9.79 -11.28 -1.30
C LEU A 222 9.00 -10.72 -0.12
N THR A 223 7.93 -10.00 -0.40
CA THR A 223 6.97 -9.52 0.62
C THR A 223 5.64 -10.22 0.44
N VAL A 224 5.18 -10.90 1.48
CA VAL A 224 3.90 -11.63 1.54
C VAL A 224 2.92 -10.82 2.39
N THR A 225 1.77 -10.49 1.81
CA THR A 225 0.66 -9.81 2.48
C THR A 225 -0.67 -10.45 2.09
N ALA A 226 -1.74 -10.05 2.71
CA ALA A 226 -3.08 -10.61 2.56
C ALA A 226 -3.20 -12.09 2.97
N ALA A 227 -2.25 -12.95 2.59
CA ALA A 227 -2.20 -14.34 3.03
C ALA A 227 -1.94 -14.47 4.53
N THR A 228 -1.18 -13.56 5.09
CA THR A 228 -0.72 -13.56 6.49
C THR A 228 -1.36 -12.44 7.29
N LYS A 229 -1.48 -12.59 8.61
CA LYS A 229 -2.08 -11.60 9.53
C LYS A 229 -1.29 -10.28 9.61
N ARG A 230 -0.04 -10.28 9.17
CA ARG A 230 0.87 -9.13 9.06
C ARG A 230 1.81 -9.34 7.88
N PRO A 231 2.46 -8.30 7.36
CA PRO A 231 3.48 -8.46 6.32
C PRO A 231 4.60 -9.40 6.78
N VAL A 232 5.08 -10.24 5.87
CA VAL A 232 6.28 -11.05 6.04
C VAL A 232 7.22 -10.77 4.90
N GLN A 233 8.46 -10.40 5.22
CA GLN A 233 9.51 -10.17 4.24
C GLN A 233 10.59 -11.25 4.35
N LEU A 234 10.86 -11.90 3.22
CA LEU A 234 11.98 -12.82 3.05
C LEU A 234 13.07 -12.12 2.26
N ARG A 235 14.28 -12.09 2.78
CA ARG A 235 15.42 -11.36 2.24
C ARG A 235 16.54 -12.31 1.88
N PHE A 236 17.08 -12.16 0.67
CA PHE A 236 18.13 -13.03 0.14
C PHE A 236 19.25 -12.20 -0.49
N ASP A 237 20.49 -12.59 -0.31
CA ASP A 237 21.66 -11.95 -0.92
C ASP A 237 21.76 -12.21 -2.45
N ALA A 238 21.07 -13.23 -2.93
CA ALA A 238 20.89 -13.54 -4.34
C ALA A 238 19.48 -14.07 -4.59
N LEU A 239 19.07 -14.15 -5.86
CA LEU A 239 17.83 -14.84 -6.21
C LEU A 239 17.94 -16.32 -5.83
N PRO A 240 17.12 -16.86 -4.90
CA PRO A 240 17.19 -18.25 -4.49
C PRO A 240 16.72 -19.19 -5.61
N ASP A 241 17.06 -20.47 -5.54
CA ASP A 241 16.38 -21.50 -6.31
C ASP A 241 14.96 -21.79 -5.73
N ALA A 242 14.20 -22.64 -6.41
CA ALA A 242 12.82 -22.95 -6.01
C ALA A 242 12.74 -23.59 -4.61
N ASP A 243 13.65 -24.53 -4.31
CA ASP A 243 13.68 -25.25 -3.04
C ASP A 243 14.08 -24.32 -1.89
N GLY A 244 15.08 -23.47 -2.11
CA GLY A 244 15.52 -22.47 -1.13
C GLY A 244 14.43 -21.42 -0.82
N LEU A 245 13.68 -21.00 -1.86
CA LEU A 245 12.54 -20.11 -1.65
C LEU A 245 11.44 -20.79 -0.83
N ALA A 246 11.08 -22.04 -1.17
CA ALA A 246 10.06 -22.80 -0.47
C ALA A 246 10.45 -23.06 1.00
N ALA A 247 11.70 -23.43 1.26
CA ALA A 247 12.21 -23.61 2.61
C ALA A 247 12.12 -22.32 3.43
N ALA A 248 12.55 -21.18 2.86
CA ALA A 248 12.47 -19.90 3.54
C ALA A 248 11.03 -19.46 3.85
N ILE A 249 10.06 -19.73 2.95
CA ILE A 249 8.63 -19.49 3.22
C ILE A 249 8.15 -20.34 4.39
N THR A 250 8.54 -21.64 4.41
CA THR A 250 8.16 -22.57 5.49
C THR A 250 8.66 -22.08 6.84
N ASP A 251 9.91 -21.64 6.91
CA ASP A 251 10.55 -21.19 8.15
C ASP A 251 9.98 -19.85 8.66
N ALA A 252 9.69 -18.92 7.73
CA ALA A 252 9.25 -17.57 8.08
C ALA A 252 7.74 -17.48 8.38
N ILE A 253 6.91 -18.37 7.82
CA ILE A 253 5.45 -18.29 7.89
C ILE A 253 4.88 -19.57 8.54
N PRO A 254 4.79 -19.61 9.88
CA PRO A 254 4.13 -20.71 10.57
C PRO A 254 2.63 -20.75 10.24
N GLU A 255 2.02 -21.94 10.35
CA GLU A 255 0.59 -22.17 10.06
C GLU A 255 -0.34 -21.16 10.76
N SER A 256 -0.02 -20.80 12.00
CA SER A 256 -0.80 -19.86 12.81
C SER A 256 -0.79 -18.42 12.29
N LEU A 257 0.16 -18.08 11.41
CA LEU A 257 0.29 -16.75 10.84
C LEU A 257 -0.60 -16.56 9.61
N TYR A 258 -0.98 -17.64 8.92
CA TYR A 258 -1.92 -17.53 7.81
C TYR A 258 -3.28 -17.03 8.29
N HIS A 259 -3.82 -16.05 7.57
CA HIS A 259 -5.08 -15.42 7.95
C HIS A 259 -6.27 -16.34 7.61
N ASN A 260 -7.28 -16.31 8.47
CA ASN A 260 -8.51 -17.12 8.31
C ASN A 260 -9.72 -16.20 8.32
N ASP A 261 -10.33 -16.02 7.16
CA ASP A 261 -11.57 -15.25 7.00
C ASP A 261 -12.40 -15.78 5.80
N ILE A 262 -13.50 -15.09 5.50
CA ILE A 262 -14.39 -15.46 4.37
C ILE A 262 -13.72 -15.28 3.00
N HIS A 263 -12.54 -14.65 2.90
CA HIS A 263 -11.81 -14.41 1.66
C HIS A 263 -10.72 -15.45 1.39
N GLY A 264 -10.61 -16.49 2.20
CA GLY A 264 -9.72 -17.62 2.00
C GLY A 264 -9.33 -18.36 3.27
N LEU A 265 -9.31 -19.68 3.18
CA LEU A 265 -8.85 -20.55 4.25
C LEU A 265 -7.31 -20.51 4.38
N PRO A 266 -6.73 -20.71 5.57
CA PRO A 266 -5.29 -20.70 5.77
C PRO A 266 -4.52 -21.65 4.84
N GLN A 267 -5.03 -22.87 4.63
CA GLN A 267 -4.39 -23.85 3.75
C GLN A 267 -4.32 -23.36 2.30
N TRP A 268 -5.42 -22.82 1.76
CA TRP A 268 -5.46 -22.26 0.42
C TRP A 268 -4.50 -21.05 0.29
N ARG A 269 -4.47 -20.17 1.30
CA ARG A 269 -3.55 -19.02 1.31
C ARG A 269 -2.09 -19.47 1.32
N LYS A 270 -1.79 -20.53 2.07
CA LYS A 270 -0.48 -21.16 2.10
C LYS A 270 -0.09 -21.68 0.73
N ASP A 271 -0.91 -22.54 0.12
CA ASP A 271 -0.64 -23.15 -1.17
C ASP A 271 -0.44 -22.09 -2.27
N MET A 272 -1.29 -21.06 -2.27
CA MET A 272 -1.16 -19.96 -3.22
C MET A 272 0.05 -19.07 -2.94
N THR A 273 0.51 -18.95 -1.70
CA THR A 273 1.75 -18.23 -1.37
C THR A 273 2.95 -18.88 -2.04
N TYR A 274 3.11 -20.20 -1.94
CA TYR A 274 4.21 -20.92 -2.60
C TYR A 274 4.15 -20.78 -4.12
N ARG A 275 2.98 -20.99 -4.69
CA ARG A 275 2.78 -20.88 -6.14
C ARG A 275 3.14 -19.48 -6.67
N LEU A 276 2.56 -18.44 -6.07
CA LEU A 276 2.78 -17.07 -6.53
C LEU A 276 4.19 -16.58 -6.26
N ALA A 277 4.83 -17.05 -5.18
CA ALA A 277 6.24 -16.76 -4.90
C ALA A 277 7.16 -17.33 -5.98
N GLU A 278 6.91 -18.58 -6.45
CA GLU A 278 7.68 -19.19 -7.52
C GLU A 278 7.45 -18.48 -8.87
N GLU A 279 6.23 -18.04 -9.16
CA GLU A 279 5.94 -17.22 -10.34
C GLU A 279 6.74 -15.90 -10.32
N LEU A 280 6.80 -15.20 -9.18
CA LEU A 280 7.59 -13.97 -9.01
C LEU A 280 9.10 -14.24 -9.15
N ARG A 281 9.59 -15.32 -8.55
CA ARG A 281 11.00 -15.73 -8.65
C ARG A 281 11.40 -15.97 -10.09
N THR A 282 10.58 -16.71 -10.84
CA THR A 282 10.82 -17.03 -12.25
C THR A 282 10.81 -15.78 -13.11
N GLU A 283 9.83 -14.89 -12.93
CA GLU A 283 9.74 -13.62 -13.67
C GLU A 283 10.95 -12.72 -13.42
N LEU A 284 11.32 -12.52 -12.16
CA LEU A 284 12.45 -11.66 -11.81
C LEU A 284 13.81 -12.30 -12.16
N GLY A 285 13.89 -13.63 -12.27
CA GLY A 285 15.06 -14.35 -12.70
C GLY A 285 15.28 -14.35 -14.22
N ALA A 286 14.24 -14.01 -15.00
CA ALA A 286 14.38 -13.92 -16.43
C ALA A 286 15.27 -12.72 -16.82
N PRO A 287 16.11 -12.87 -17.90
CA PRO A 287 16.92 -11.77 -18.40
C PRO A 287 16.07 -10.54 -18.75
N SER A 288 16.55 -9.37 -18.37
CA SER A 288 15.97 -8.10 -18.83
C SER A 288 16.35 -7.88 -20.29
N GLY A 289 15.39 -7.96 -21.21
CA GLY A 289 15.62 -7.74 -22.64
C GLY A 289 14.37 -7.18 -23.31
N PRO A 290 14.50 -6.53 -24.49
CA PRO A 290 13.37 -6.01 -25.26
C PRO A 290 12.35 -7.09 -25.69
N ASP A 291 12.73 -8.37 -25.61
CA ASP A 291 11.89 -9.55 -25.88
C ASP A 291 11.33 -10.22 -24.60
N ALA A 292 11.52 -9.62 -23.43
CA ALA A 292 10.83 -10.07 -22.23
C ALA A 292 9.33 -9.85 -22.49
N GLY A 293 8.62 -10.91 -22.80
CA GLY A 293 7.17 -10.89 -23.07
C GLY A 293 6.48 -10.10 -21.96
N VAL A 294 5.52 -9.29 -22.36
CA VAL A 294 4.68 -8.49 -21.44
C VAL A 294 4.34 -9.37 -20.24
N PRO A 295 4.66 -8.95 -19.00
CA PRO A 295 4.26 -9.72 -17.83
C PRO A 295 2.79 -10.08 -17.98
N VAL A 296 2.45 -11.35 -17.83
CA VAL A 296 1.03 -11.75 -17.73
C VAL A 296 0.58 -11.27 -16.36
N SER A 297 0.40 -9.95 -16.23
CA SER A 297 -0.49 -9.40 -15.24
C SER A 297 -1.82 -10.07 -15.54
N GLY A 298 -2.40 -10.72 -14.56
CA GLY A 298 -3.76 -11.22 -14.70
C GLY A 298 -4.70 -10.04 -14.84
N ASP A 299 -4.69 -9.38 -16.00
CA ASP A 299 -5.57 -8.30 -16.37
C ASP A 299 -6.98 -8.87 -16.52
N PHE A 300 -7.67 -8.93 -15.39
CA PHE A 300 -9.12 -9.11 -15.36
C PHE A 300 -9.88 -7.78 -15.53
N TRP A 301 -9.19 -6.71 -15.85
CA TRP A 301 -9.83 -5.43 -16.17
C TRP A 301 -9.55 -5.08 -17.64
N PRO A 302 -10.58 -4.83 -18.46
CA PRO A 302 -10.34 -4.31 -19.80
C PRO A 302 -9.62 -2.96 -19.67
N PRO A 303 -8.62 -2.69 -20.53
CA PRO A 303 -7.91 -1.41 -20.50
C PRO A 303 -8.95 -0.29 -20.56
N ALA A 304 -8.81 0.71 -19.70
CA ALA A 304 -9.65 1.90 -19.74
C ALA A 304 -9.63 2.43 -21.16
N ALA A 305 -10.80 2.48 -21.82
CA ALA A 305 -10.93 2.99 -23.16
C ALA A 305 -10.24 4.36 -23.19
N GLN A 306 -9.21 4.50 -24.02
CA GLN A 306 -8.57 5.77 -24.26
C GLN A 306 -9.66 6.74 -24.66
N ALA A 307 -9.91 7.74 -23.82
CA ALA A 307 -10.80 8.84 -24.16
C ALA A 307 -10.25 9.47 -25.43
N ALA A 308 -10.93 9.22 -26.55
CA ALA A 308 -10.60 9.81 -27.81
C ALA A 308 -10.66 11.33 -27.61
N SER A 309 -9.51 11.99 -27.73
CA SER A 309 -9.40 13.44 -27.86
C SER A 309 -9.97 13.85 -29.22
N GLY A 310 -11.28 13.93 -29.28
CA GLY A 310 -12.03 14.48 -30.39
C GLY A 310 -12.50 15.88 -30.02
N SER A 311 -11.68 16.88 -30.36
CA SER A 311 -12.07 18.26 -30.45
C SER A 311 -13.19 18.39 -31.50
N ALA A 312 -14.43 18.59 -31.06
CA ALA A 312 -15.49 19.12 -31.89
C ALA A 312 -15.93 20.44 -31.26
N ALA A 313 -15.62 21.52 -31.97
CA ALA A 313 -16.09 22.86 -31.67
C ALA A 313 -17.63 22.92 -31.74
N PRO A 314 -18.32 23.71 -30.91
CA PRO A 314 -19.76 23.88 -31.01
C PRO A 314 -20.10 24.72 -32.23
N THR A 315 -20.86 24.16 -33.14
CA THR A 315 -21.52 24.91 -34.24
C THR A 315 -22.62 25.79 -33.64
N ALA A 316 -22.52 27.06 -33.91
CA ALA A 316 -23.53 28.07 -33.59
C ALA A 316 -24.88 27.69 -34.23
N VAL A 317 -25.92 27.59 -33.42
CA VAL A 317 -27.31 27.53 -33.90
C VAL A 317 -27.84 28.94 -33.97
N ASN A 318 -28.20 29.33 -35.20
CA ASN A 318 -28.75 30.59 -35.61
C ASN A 318 -30.20 30.73 -35.10
N GLU A 319 -30.51 31.90 -34.55
CA GLU A 319 -31.87 32.30 -34.19
C GLU A 319 -32.69 32.51 -35.48
N GLY A 320 -33.84 31.87 -35.53
CA GLY A 320 -34.86 32.09 -36.56
C GLY A 320 -36.23 32.24 -35.92
N LYS A 321 -36.76 33.46 -36.02
CA LYS A 321 -38.10 33.89 -35.62
C LYS A 321 -39.23 33.02 -36.16
N ALA A 322 -40.22 32.73 -35.33
CA ALA A 322 -41.64 33.03 -35.53
C ALA A 322 -42.42 32.70 -34.25
#